data_81a5b66301fd67a4c8b1e4688576b898
#
_entry.id   81a5b66301fd67a4c8b1e4688576b898
#
_cell.length_a   1.000
_cell.length_b   1.000
_cell.length_c   1.000
_cell.angle_alpha   90.00
_cell.angle_beta   90.00
_cell.angle_gamma   90.00
#
_symmetry.space_group_name_H-M   'P 1'
#
loop_
_entity.id
_entity.type
_entity.pdbx_description
1 polymer ?
#
loop_
_entity_poly.entity_id
_entity_poly.type
_entity_poly.pdbx_seq_one_letter_code
_entity_poly.pdbx_strand_id
1 'polypeptide(L)'
;VEDPVTSWDILWNPKYERNIIMLDSSRDSIGIGLIRNGFSMNSRNAVELAAAKADLTAQYPLVYAYLVDQTKDIMINGEASLAVMYSGDALAAMMENDDLDYAVPKEGSNLFFDAFAIPKGAKNKENAEKFINFMLEPENMAQNAEWVGYSLPSESGRRLLPEEYRDSPVAYPEKSIFDRLEVFDYPGDFIKIYDTIWQDIKNR
;
A
#
# COMPACT_ATOMS: atom_id res chain seq x y z
N VAL A 1 -14.55 12.33 -6.31
CA VAL A 1 -15.41 11.17 -6.02
C VAL A 1 -16.58 11.63 -5.18
N GLU A 2 -17.83 11.31 -5.60
CA GLU A 2 -19.05 11.73 -4.86
C GLU A 2 -19.44 10.70 -3.78
N ASP A 3 -19.06 9.45 -3.97
CA ASP A 3 -19.39 8.35 -3.05
C ASP A 3 -18.34 8.25 -1.93
N PRO A 4 -18.74 7.99 -0.68
CA PRO A 4 -17.77 7.84 0.42
C PRO A 4 -16.90 6.61 0.23
N VAL A 5 -15.58 6.77 0.32
CA VAL A 5 -14.59 5.68 0.19
C VAL A 5 -14.45 4.96 1.54
N THR A 6 -15.41 4.11 1.88
CA THR A 6 -15.45 3.39 3.17
C THR A 6 -15.28 1.87 3.04
N SER A 7 -15.29 1.34 1.82
CA SER A 7 -15.18 -0.10 1.51
C SER A 7 -14.41 -0.28 0.23
N TRP A 8 -13.68 -1.40 0.11
CA TRP A 8 -13.07 -1.81 -1.15
C TRP A 8 -14.08 -2.03 -2.28
N ASP A 9 -15.37 -2.18 -1.98
CA ASP A 9 -16.45 -2.31 -2.98
C ASP A 9 -16.49 -1.15 -3.99
N ILE A 10 -16.01 0.03 -3.60
CA ILE A 10 -15.99 1.19 -4.49
C ILE A 10 -15.16 0.94 -5.76
N LEU A 11 -14.13 0.09 -5.67
CA LEU A 11 -13.28 -0.28 -6.80
C LEU A 11 -13.99 -1.23 -7.81
N TRP A 12 -15.20 -1.68 -7.49
CA TRP A 12 -16.08 -2.47 -8.37
C TRP A 12 -17.31 -1.68 -8.82
N ASN A 13 -17.41 -0.40 -8.47
CA ASN A 13 -18.52 0.44 -8.87
C ASN A 13 -18.38 0.87 -10.33
N PRO A 14 -19.31 0.50 -11.23
CA PRO A 14 -19.23 0.85 -12.66
C PRO A 14 -19.30 2.35 -12.94
N LYS A 15 -19.72 3.17 -11.97
CA LYS A 15 -19.66 4.64 -12.05
C LYS A 15 -18.23 5.15 -12.32
N TYR A 16 -17.23 4.40 -11.87
CA TYR A 16 -15.81 4.76 -12.01
C TYR A 16 -15.10 3.94 -13.10
N GLU A 17 -15.86 3.41 -14.07
CA GLU A 17 -15.28 2.64 -15.17
C GLU A 17 -14.16 3.42 -15.86
N ARG A 18 -13.02 2.76 -16.06
CA ARG A 18 -11.79 3.31 -16.67
C ARG A 18 -11.20 4.52 -15.92
N ASN A 19 -11.53 4.67 -14.64
CA ASN A 19 -11.03 5.71 -13.73
C ASN A 19 -10.43 5.15 -12.43
N ILE A 20 -10.10 3.86 -12.41
CA ILE A 20 -9.55 3.15 -11.24
C ILE A 20 -8.12 2.72 -11.57
N ILE A 21 -7.17 3.06 -10.71
CA ILE A 21 -5.80 2.54 -10.77
C ILE A 21 -5.63 1.49 -9.68
N MET A 22 -5.16 0.30 -10.06
CA MET A 22 -4.80 -0.77 -9.14
C MET A 22 -3.28 -0.87 -9.03
N LEU A 23 -2.78 -1.37 -7.88
CA LEU A 23 -1.35 -1.65 -7.74
C LEU A 23 -0.93 -2.79 -8.68
N ASP A 24 0.16 -2.61 -9.43
CA ASP A 24 0.81 -3.68 -10.18
C ASP A 24 1.66 -4.57 -9.25
N SER A 25 0.97 -5.19 -8.30
CA SER A 25 1.52 -6.11 -7.31
C SER A 25 0.58 -7.28 -7.10
N SER A 26 1.07 -8.51 -7.33
CA SER A 26 0.28 -9.73 -7.17
C SER A 26 -0.24 -9.90 -5.73
N ARG A 27 0.59 -9.58 -4.73
CA ARG A 27 0.21 -9.74 -3.33
C ARG A 27 -0.82 -8.69 -2.89
N ASP A 28 -0.59 -7.43 -3.24
CA ASP A 28 -1.48 -6.34 -2.82
C ASP A 28 -2.84 -6.45 -3.51
N SER A 29 -2.87 -6.58 -4.84
CA SER A 29 -4.12 -6.62 -5.59
C SER A 29 -4.94 -7.89 -5.32
N ILE A 30 -4.31 -9.07 -5.23
CA ILE A 30 -5.03 -10.29 -4.82
C ILE A 30 -5.44 -10.21 -3.36
N GLY A 31 -4.62 -9.60 -2.49
CA GLY A 31 -4.96 -9.34 -1.10
C GLY A 31 -6.23 -8.51 -0.95
N ILE A 32 -6.42 -7.48 -1.75
CA ILE A 32 -7.67 -6.69 -1.78
C ILE A 32 -8.85 -7.56 -2.21
N GLY A 33 -8.70 -8.38 -3.24
CA GLY A 33 -9.74 -9.32 -3.64
C GLY A 33 -10.09 -10.34 -2.54
N LEU A 34 -9.11 -10.79 -1.77
CA LEU A 34 -9.33 -11.67 -0.63
C LEU A 34 -10.08 -10.98 0.51
N ILE A 35 -9.56 -9.83 0.99
CA ILE A 35 -10.14 -9.15 2.15
C ILE A 35 -11.54 -8.60 1.88
N ARG A 36 -11.81 -8.16 0.66
CA ARG A 36 -13.14 -7.78 0.19
C ARG A 36 -14.15 -8.92 0.33
N ASN A 37 -13.72 -10.16 0.10
CA ASN A 37 -14.53 -11.37 0.28
C ASN A 37 -14.54 -11.91 1.73
N GLY A 38 -13.96 -11.19 2.68
CA GLY A 38 -13.90 -11.58 4.09
C GLY A 38 -12.85 -12.65 4.42
N PHE A 39 -11.85 -12.84 3.54
CA PHE A 39 -10.73 -13.76 3.74
C PHE A 39 -9.47 -13.00 4.18
N SER A 40 -8.52 -13.69 4.80
CA SER A 40 -7.20 -13.12 5.08
C SER A 40 -6.45 -12.79 3.80
N MET A 41 -5.75 -11.65 3.77
CA MET A 41 -4.82 -11.28 2.69
C MET A 41 -3.65 -12.27 2.53
N ASN A 42 -3.43 -13.12 3.53
CA ASN A 42 -2.41 -14.18 3.55
C ASN A 42 -2.96 -15.56 3.17
N SER A 43 -4.20 -15.66 2.70
CA SER A 43 -4.82 -16.94 2.40
C SER A 43 -4.01 -17.76 1.40
N ARG A 44 -3.89 -19.06 1.70
CA ARG A 44 -3.33 -20.09 0.82
C ARG A 44 -4.38 -21.12 0.41
N ASN A 45 -5.65 -20.84 0.69
CA ASN A 45 -6.77 -21.70 0.35
C ASN A 45 -7.14 -21.51 -1.13
N ALA A 46 -7.13 -22.60 -1.90
CA ALA A 46 -7.42 -22.57 -3.33
C ALA A 46 -8.84 -22.05 -3.67
N VAL A 47 -9.83 -22.29 -2.81
CA VAL A 47 -11.20 -21.81 -3.01
C VAL A 47 -11.28 -20.30 -2.80
N GLU A 48 -10.64 -19.78 -1.76
CA GLU A 48 -10.59 -18.35 -1.47
C GLU A 48 -9.83 -17.57 -2.55
N LEU A 49 -8.69 -18.12 -3.00
CA LEU A 49 -7.92 -17.55 -4.12
C LEU A 49 -8.70 -17.57 -5.43
N ALA A 50 -9.48 -18.63 -5.68
CA ALA A 50 -10.34 -18.69 -6.87
C ALA A 50 -11.46 -17.63 -6.80
N ALA A 51 -12.04 -17.38 -5.63
CA ALA A 51 -13.02 -16.32 -5.42
C ALA A 51 -12.41 -14.94 -5.67
N ALA A 52 -11.23 -14.64 -5.08
CA ALA A 52 -10.52 -13.38 -5.29
C ALA A 52 -10.15 -13.17 -6.77
N LYS A 53 -9.68 -14.23 -7.45
CA LYS A 53 -9.40 -14.19 -8.90
C LYS A 53 -10.64 -13.86 -9.72
N ALA A 54 -11.78 -14.50 -9.43
CA ALA A 54 -13.03 -14.24 -10.12
C ALA A 54 -13.48 -12.80 -9.95
N ASP A 55 -13.36 -12.27 -8.74
CA ASP A 55 -13.71 -10.91 -8.37
C ASP A 55 -12.85 -9.88 -9.10
N LEU A 56 -11.53 -10.03 -9.06
CA LEU A 56 -10.58 -9.15 -9.78
C LEU A 56 -10.73 -9.25 -11.30
N THR A 57 -11.11 -10.43 -11.81
CA THR A 57 -11.44 -10.61 -13.22
C THR A 57 -12.69 -9.80 -13.61
N ALA A 58 -13.70 -9.78 -12.75
CA ALA A 58 -14.91 -8.98 -12.98
C ALA A 58 -14.62 -7.46 -12.88
N GLN A 59 -13.64 -7.06 -12.06
CA GLN A 59 -13.19 -5.68 -11.94
C GLN A 59 -12.38 -5.20 -13.16
N TYR A 60 -11.67 -6.09 -13.84
CA TYR A 60 -10.71 -5.74 -14.90
C TYR A 60 -11.21 -4.69 -15.91
N PRO A 61 -12.45 -4.76 -16.43
CA PRO A 61 -12.97 -3.76 -17.36
C PRO A 61 -13.06 -2.35 -16.77
N LEU A 62 -13.17 -2.23 -15.45
CA LEU A 62 -13.29 -0.95 -14.74
C LEU A 62 -11.92 -0.28 -14.52
N VAL A 63 -10.84 -1.07 -14.55
CA VAL A 63 -9.49 -0.59 -14.27
C VAL A 63 -8.95 0.22 -15.46
N TYR A 64 -8.44 1.42 -15.17
CA TYR A 64 -7.72 2.24 -16.13
C TYR A 64 -6.31 1.69 -16.38
N ALA A 65 -5.57 1.40 -15.30
CA ALA A 65 -4.21 0.87 -15.37
C ALA A 65 -3.82 0.13 -14.09
N TYR A 66 -2.81 -0.74 -14.21
CA TYR A 66 -2.08 -1.36 -13.11
C TYR A 66 -0.70 -0.70 -13.02
N LEU A 67 -0.45 0.07 -11.97
CA LEU A 67 0.74 0.92 -11.82
C LEU A 67 1.26 0.87 -10.38
N VAL A 68 2.48 1.39 -10.18
CA VAL A 68 3.07 1.63 -8.85
C VAL A 68 3.47 3.11 -8.78
N ASP A 69 4.69 3.46 -9.14
CA ASP A 69 5.26 4.81 -8.93
C ASP A 69 4.53 5.91 -9.71
N GLN A 70 4.04 5.60 -10.92
CA GLN A 70 3.36 6.58 -11.79
C GLN A 70 1.97 6.98 -11.26
N THR A 71 1.40 6.18 -10.35
CA THR A 71 0.07 6.44 -9.78
C THR A 71 0.00 7.80 -9.13
N LYS A 72 1.06 8.21 -8.43
CA LYS A 72 1.12 9.52 -7.75
C LYS A 72 0.89 10.67 -8.72
N ASP A 73 1.65 10.73 -9.81
CA ASP A 73 1.57 11.83 -10.77
C ASP A 73 0.19 11.89 -11.46
N ILE A 74 -0.39 10.73 -11.78
CA ILE A 74 -1.73 10.64 -12.39
C ILE A 74 -2.79 11.18 -11.43
N MET A 75 -2.71 10.85 -10.13
CA MET A 75 -3.65 11.36 -9.13
C MET A 75 -3.48 12.84 -8.89
N ILE A 76 -2.25 13.36 -8.81
CA ILE A 76 -1.98 14.81 -8.68
C ILE A 76 -2.58 15.58 -9.83
N ASN A 77 -2.48 15.07 -11.06
CA ASN A 77 -3.02 15.69 -12.27
C ASN A 77 -4.54 15.52 -12.43
N GLY A 78 -5.21 14.74 -11.56
CA GLY A 78 -6.65 14.48 -11.65
C GLY A 78 -7.06 13.60 -12.84
N GLU A 79 -6.15 12.77 -13.37
CA GLU A 79 -6.39 11.91 -14.53
C GLU A 79 -7.12 10.59 -14.18
N ALA A 80 -7.24 10.27 -12.88
CA ALA A 80 -8.03 9.14 -12.38
C ALA A 80 -8.81 9.56 -11.13
N SER A 81 -9.93 8.86 -10.87
CA SER A 81 -10.81 9.16 -9.73
C SER A 81 -10.48 8.37 -8.48
N LEU A 82 -10.00 7.13 -8.63
CA LEU A 82 -9.69 6.20 -7.55
C LEU A 82 -8.35 5.53 -7.82
N ALA A 83 -7.55 5.40 -6.77
CA ALA A 83 -6.29 4.65 -6.86
C ALA A 83 -6.02 3.85 -5.59
N VAL A 84 -5.49 2.65 -5.78
CA VAL A 84 -4.84 1.89 -4.70
C VAL A 84 -3.37 2.27 -4.71
N MET A 85 -2.89 2.82 -3.59
CA MET A 85 -1.50 3.26 -3.47
C MET A 85 -1.01 3.17 -2.02
N TYR A 86 0.29 3.22 -1.85
CA TYR A 86 0.88 3.21 -0.52
C TYR A 86 0.66 4.55 0.20
N SER A 87 0.56 4.49 1.53
CA SER A 87 0.19 5.65 2.35
C SER A 87 1.16 6.83 2.22
N GLY A 88 2.46 6.57 2.06
CA GLY A 88 3.46 7.64 1.87
C GLY A 88 3.30 8.36 0.54
N ASP A 89 3.05 7.61 -0.55
CA ASP A 89 2.78 8.21 -1.87
C ASP A 89 1.47 8.99 -1.87
N ALA A 90 0.45 8.47 -1.16
CA ALA A 90 -0.83 9.17 -1.01
C ALA A 90 -0.65 10.49 -0.25
N LEU A 91 0.08 10.48 0.86
CA LEU A 91 0.37 11.70 1.63
C LEU A 91 1.12 12.72 0.78
N ALA A 92 2.15 12.30 0.05
CA ALA A 92 2.89 13.18 -0.85
C ALA A 92 2.00 13.76 -1.97
N ALA A 93 1.10 12.96 -2.54
CA ALA A 93 0.15 13.44 -3.55
C ALA A 93 -0.85 14.45 -2.97
N MET A 94 -1.38 14.21 -1.76
CA MET A 94 -2.29 15.12 -1.07
C MET A 94 -1.64 16.47 -0.72
N MET A 95 -0.34 16.51 -0.49
CA MET A 95 0.40 17.76 -0.28
C MET A 95 0.55 18.60 -1.56
N GLU A 96 0.43 18.00 -2.73
CA GLU A 96 0.50 18.67 -4.03
C GLU A 96 -0.87 18.98 -4.63
N ASN A 97 -1.93 18.28 -4.18
CA ASN A 97 -3.29 18.48 -4.66
C ASN A 97 -4.32 18.31 -3.52
N ASP A 98 -4.90 19.42 -3.06
CA ASP A 98 -5.87 19.49 -1.97
C ASP A 98 -7.22 18.80 -2.29
N ASP A 99 -7.48 18.46 -3.56
CA ASP A 99 -8.69 17.72 -3.98
C ASP A 99 -8.58 16.20 -3.71
N LEU A 100 -7.41 15.72 -3.27
CA LEU A 100 -7.18 14.32 -2.95
C LEU A 100 -7.46 14.03 -1.48
N ASP A 101 -7.96 12.82 -1.23
CA ASP A 101 -8.16 12.29 0.12
C ASP A 101 -7.74 10.81 0.16
N TYR A 102 -7.50 10.29 1.36
CA TYR A 102 -7.04 8.92 1.59
C TYR A 102 -7.91 8.21 2.62
N ALA A 103 -8.25 6.97 2.34
CA ALA A 103 -9.01 6.13 3.25
C ALA A 103 -8.43 4.72 3.35
N VAL A 104 -8.45 4.14 4.55
CA VAL A 104 -8.33 2.71 4.77
C VAL A 104 -9.73 2.12 4.91
N PRO A 105 -10.19 1.28 3.97
CA PRO A 105 -11.53 0.71 4.00
C PRO A 105 -11.83 -0.11 5.24
N LYS A 106 -13.12 -0.27 5.54
CA LYS A 106 -13.60 -0.96 6.75
C LYS A 106 -13.16 -2.43 6.84
N GLU A 107 -12.91 -3.08 5.71
CA GLU A 107 -12.41 -4.45 5.64
C GLU A 107 -10.97 -4.57 6.14
N GLY A 108 -10.23 -3.46 6.18
CA GLY A 108 -8.81 -3.41 6.51
C GLY A 108 -7.91 -3.33 5.27
N SER A 109 -6.61 -3.47 5.47
CA SER A 109 -5.59 -3.41 4.43
C SER A 109 -4.31 -4.14 4.89
N ASN A 110 -3.26 -4.13 4.06
CA ASN A 110 -1.96 -4.59 4.51
C ASN A 110 -1.23 -3.52 5.35
N LEU A 111 -0.46 -3.98 6.31
CA LEU A 111 0.56 -3.21 7.02
C LEU A 111 1.93 -3.73 6.59
N PHE A 112 2.80 -2.85 6.13
CA PHE A 112 4.15 -3.23 5.70
C PHE A 112 5.23 -2.51 6.50
N PHE A 113 6.42 -3.06 6.48
CA PHE A 113 7.60 -2.51 7.12
C PHE A 113 8.77 -2.53 6.15
N ASP A 114 9.36 -1.37 5.89
CA ASP A 114 10.64 -1.28 5.21
C ASP A 114 11.76 -1.42 6.22
N ALA A 115 12.79 -2.16 5.87
CA ALA A 115 13.89 -2.46 6.77
C ALA A 115 15.24 -2.44 6.06
N PHE A 116 16.24 -1.89 6.74
CA PHE A 116 17.62 -2.11 6.35
C PHE A 116 18.05 -3.54 6.66
N ALA A 117 18.67 -4.21 5.70
CA ALA A 117 19.18 -5.56 5.90
C ALA A 117 20.65 -5.68 5.47
N ILE A 118 21.42 -6.42 6.24
CA ILE A 118 22.83 -6.73 5.93
C ILE A 118 22.88 -8.18 5.41
N PRO A 119 23.22 -8.39 4.11
CA PRO A 119 23.34 -9.76 3.58
C PRO A 119 24.38 -10.59 4.36
N LYS A 120 24.13 -11.89 4.52
CA LYS A 120 25.01 -12.80 5.28
C LYS A 120 26.47 -12.80 4.80
N GLY A 121 26.71 -12.55 3.51
CA GLY A 121 28.02 -12.49 2.89
C GLY A 121 28.63 -11.09 2.78
N ALA A 122 28.08 -10.07 3.42
CA ALA A 122 28.59 -8.70 3.36
C ALA A 122 30.04 -8.60 3.88
N LYS A 123 30.92 -8.04 3.06
CA LYS A 123 32.37 -7.89 3.40
C LYS A 123 32.63 -6.75 4.39
N ASN A 124 31.76 -5.73 4.40
CA ASN A 124 31.90 -4.52 5.22
C ASN A 124 30.77 -4.40 6.25
N LYS A 125 30.48 -5.50 6.98
CA LYS A 125 29.37 -5.58 7.94
C LYS A 125 29.43 -4.46 8.99
N GLU A 126 30.61 -4.19 9.55
CA GLU A 126 30.78 -3.14 10.57
C GLU A 126 30.41 -1.75 10.03
N ASN A 127 30.79 -1.42 8.80
CA ASN A 127 30.40 -0.15 8.20
C ASN A 127 28.90 -0.07 7.88
N ALA A 128 28.29 -1.20 7.49
CA ALA A 128 26.84 -1.27 7.30
C ALA A 128 26.09 -1.06 8.63
N GLU A 129 26.55 -1.64 9.72
CA GLU A 129 25.99 -1.42 11.06
C GLU A 129 26.13 0.05 11.51
N LYS A 130 27.27 0.67 11.25
CA LYS A 130 27.47 2.11 11.52
C LYS A 130 26.53 2.98 10.71
N PHE A 131 26.31 2.65 9.43
CA PHE A 131 25.37 3.38 8.57
C PHE A 131 23.93 3.22 9.07
N ILE A 132 23.50 2.01 9.43
CA ILE A 132 22.19 1.77 9.99
C ILE A 132 22.00 2.56 11.29
N ASN A 133 22.99 2.54 12.20
CA ASN A 133 22.93 3.33 13.42
C ASN A 133 22.84 4.83 13.15
N PHE A 134 23.57 5.35 12.18
CA PHE A 134 23.45 6.75 11.76
C PHE A 134 22.02 7.07 11.25
N MET A 135 21.43 6.20 10.45
CA MET A 135 20.06 6.36 9.96
C MET A 135 19.01 6.26 11.05
N LEU A 136 19.32 5.61 12.21
CA LEU A 136 18.43 5.47 13.35
C LEU A 136 18.54 6.63 14.36
N GLU A 137 19.44 7.60 14.17
CA GLU A 137 19.47 8.82 14.95
C GLU A 137 18.19 9.64 14.67
N PRO A 138 17.53 10.20 15.71
CA PRO A 138 16.22 10.85 15.56
C PRO A 138 16.16 11.92 14.47
N GLU A 139 17.18 12.74 14.36
CA GLU A 139 17.28 13.82 13.37
C GLU A 139 17.39 13.26 11.93
N ASN A 140 18.19 12.21 11.74
CA ASN A 140 18.36 11.59 10.44
C ASN A 140 17.10 10.81 10.02
N MET A 141 16.44 10.15 10.97
CA MET A 141 15.16 9.49 10.73
C MET A 141 14.10 10.51 10.32
N ALA A 142 13.98 11.62 11.02
CA ALA A 142 13.01 12.66 10.71
C ALA A 142 13.24 13.26 9.31
N GLN A 143 14.48 13.64 9.00
CA GLN A 143 14.85 14.16 7.68
C GLN A 143 14.55 13.16 6.55
N ASN A 144 14.86 11.88 6.77
CA ASN A 144 14.57 10.84 5.79
C ASN A 144 13.07 10.64 5.58
N ALA A 145 12.27 10.63 6.66
CA ALA A 145 10.83 10.48 6.56
C ALA A 145 10.15 11.66 5.85
N GLU A 146 10.59 12.88 6.13
CA GLU A 146 10.11 14.09 5.44
C GLU A 146 10.40 14.02 3.94
N TRP A 147 11.57 13.48 3.56
CA TRP A 147 11.94 13.32 2.16
C TRP A 147 11.14 12.23 1.43
N VAL A 148 10.92 11.07 2.07
CA VAL A 148 10.25 9.92 1.43
C VAL A 148 8.75 9.89 1.66
N GLY A 149 8.19 10.70 2.57
CA GLY A 149 6.76 10.79 2.85
C GLY A 149 6.18 9.68 3.74
N TYR A 150 7.00 8.76 4.27
CA TYR A 150 6.52 7.61 5.06
C TYR A 150 6.65 7.83 6.57
N SER A 151 5.77 7.15 7.34
CA SER A 151 5.78 7.19 8.80
C SER A 151 7.04 6.59 9.41
N LEU A 152 7.42 7.10 10.59
CA LEU A 152 8.55 6.62 11.37
C LEU A 152 8.10 5.64 12.47
N PRO A 153 8.83 4.53 12.68
CA PRO A 153 8.61 3.65 13.84
C PRO A 153 9.27 4.17 15.13
N SER A 154 9.71 5.43 15.18
CA SER A 154 10.43 6.06 16.30
C SER A 154 9.67 7.26 16.83
N GLU A 155 9.28 7.21 18.10
CA GLU A 155 8.62 8.31 18.79
C GLU A 155 9.52 9.56 18.89
N SER A 156 10.83 9.38 19.12
CA SER A 156 11.78 10.50 19.19
C SER A 156 11.97 11.18 17.83
N GLY A 157 12.06 10.42 16.76
CA GLY A 157 12.13 10.96 15.39
C GLY A 157 10.81 11.63 14.99
N ARG A 158 9.66 11.01 15.29
CA ARG A 158 8.34 11.58 14.98
C ARG A 158 8.13 12.96 15.58
N ARG A 159 8.61 13.21 16.80
CA ARG A 159 8.51 14.53 17.46
C ARG A 159 9.26 15.65 16.74
N LEU A 160 10.20 15.33 15.89
CA LEU A 160 10.99 16.28 15.11
C LEU A 160 10.35 16.60 13.75
N LEU A 161 9.34 15.85 13.33
CA LEU A 161 8.64 16.09 12.06
C LEU A 161 7.78 17.36 12.13
N PRO A 162 7.57 18.05 10.99
CA PRO A 162 6.55 19.07 10.84
C PRO A 162 5.16 18.55 11.26
N GLU A 163 4.30 19.46 11.75
CA GLU A 163 3.00 19.11 12.31
C GLU A 163 2.13 18.34 11.32
N GLU A 164 2.13 18.74 10.07
CA GLU A 164 1.38 18.11 8.97
C GLU A 164 1.75 16.63 8.74
N TYR A 165 3.02 16.25 8.97
CA TYR A 165 3.47 14.86 8.93
C TYR A 165 3.26 14.14 10.25
N ARG A 166 3.66 14.79 11.35
CA ARG A 166 3.64 14.22 12.71
C ARG A 166 2.25 13.77 13.13
N ASP A 167 1.24 14.56 12.78
CA ASP A 167 -0.14 14.39 13.22
C ASP A 167 -1.07 13.92 12.07
N SER A 168 -0.51 13.56 10.91
CA SER A 168 -1.25 13.04 9.77
C SER A 168 -1.93 11.69 10.08
N PRO A 169 -3.26 11.59 9.92
CA PRO A 169 -3.96 10.32 10.09
C PRO A 169 -3.63 9.29 8.99
N VAL A 170 -3.04 9.73 7.88
CA VAL A 170 -2.55 8.85 6.81
C VAL A 170 -1.26 8.16 7.26
N ALA A 171 -0.31 8.92 7.80
CA ALA A 171 0.98 8.39 8.28
C ALA A 171 0.83 7.65 9.62
N TYR A 172 -0.07 8.12 10.50
CA TYR A 172 -0.27 7.59 11.85
C TYR A 172 -1.76 7.35 12.13
N PRO A 173 -2.34 6.31 11.51
CA PRO A 173 -3.76 6.02 11.65
C PRO A 173 -4.15 5.63 13.08
N GLU A 174 -5.42 5.81 13.42
CA GLU A 174 -5.99 5.44 14.71
C GLU A 174 -5.86 3.94 14.99
N LYS A 175 -5.83 3.57 16.29
CA LYS A 175 -5.73 2.17 16.73
C LYS A 175 -6.83 1.28 16.12
N SER A 176 -8.03 1.78 15.98
CA SER A 176 -9.16 1.07 15.36
C SER A 176 -8.91 0.63 13.91
N ILE A 177 -8.05 1.36 13.20
CA ILE A 177 -7.59 0.99 11.85
C ILE A 177 -6.52 -0.09 11.95
N PHE A 178 -5.53 0.08 12.83
CA PHE A 178 -4.47 -0.93 13.04
C PHE A 178 -5.01 -2.33 13.36
N ASP A 179 -6.07 -2.42 14.16
CA ASP A 179 -6.67 -3.69 14.56
C ASP A 179 -7.29 -4.47 13.36
N ARG A 180 -7.38 -3.85 12.18
CA ARG A 180 -7.90 -4.43 10.93
C ARG A 180 -6.84 -4.64 9.85
N LEU A 181 -5.57 -4.32 10.16
CA LEU A 181 -4.47 -4.47 9.20
C LEU A 181 -3.83 -5.86 9.32
N GLU A 182 -3.39 -6.39 8.20
CA GLU A 182 -2.63 -7.64 8.15
C GLU A 182 -1.21 -7.39 7.64
N VAL A 183 -0.22 -7.98 8.29
CA VAL A 183 1.15 -8.04 7.75
C VAL A 183 1.24 -9.23 6.80
N PHE A 184 1.85 -9.04 5.64
CA PHE A 184 2.06 -10.14 4.71
C PHE A 184 3.06 -11.15 5.26
N ASP A 185 2.63 -12.40 5.38
CA ASP A 185 3.47 -13.54 5.68
C ASP A 185 4.46 -13.84 4.54
N TYR A 186 5.61 -14.42 4.89
CA TYR A 186 6.53 -14.94 3.89
C TYR A 186 5.87 -16.09 3.10
N PRO A 187 5.63 -15.92 1.79
CA PRO A 187 4.83 -16.88 1.02
C PRO A 187 5.59 -18.15 0.64
N GLY A 188 6.94 -18.12 0.68
CA GLY A 188 7.76 -19.23 0.18
C GLY A 188 7.45 -19.53 -1.30
N ASP A 189 7.43 -20.81 -1.66
CA ASP A 189 7.10 -21.24 -3.03
C ASP A 189 5.66 -20.94 -3.46
N PHE A 190 4.79 -20.61 -2.50
CA PHE A 190 3.39 -20.27 -2.78
C PHE A 190 3.24 -18.95 -3.56
N ILE A 191 4.26 -18.11 -3.57
CA ILE A 191 4.30 -16.88 -4.38
C ILE A 191 4.02 -17.17 -5.86
N LYS A 192 4.48 -18.32 -6.38
CA LYS A 192 4.27 -18.73 -7.77
C LYS A 192 2.79 -18.88 -8.13
N ILE A 193 1.95 -19.24 -7.16
CA ILE A 193 0.50 -19.36 -7.34
C ILE A 193 -0.11 -17.97 -7.46
N TYR A 194 0.27 -17.04 -6.58
CA TYR A 194 -0.13 -15.63 -6.67
C TYR A 194 0.26 -15.01 -8.00
N ASP A 195 1.51 -15.22 -8.43
CA ASP A 195 2.01 -14.66 -9.69
C ASP A 195 1.27 -15.27 -10.90
N THR A 196 0.95 -16.57 -10.88
CA THR A 196 0.15 -17.21 -11.92
C THR A 196 -1.26 -16.61 -11.99
N ILE A 197 -1.93 -16.47 -10.86
CA ILE A 197 -3.25 -15.84 -10.77
C ILE A 197 -3.20 -14.41 -11.32
N TRP A 198 -2.18 -13.66 -10.95
CA TRP A 198 -1.99 -12.26 -11.36
C TRP A 198 -1.78 -12.13 -12.87
N GLN A 199 -0.95 -12.99 -13.46
CA GLN A 199 -0.77 -13.06 -14.92
C GLN A 199 -2.06 -13.41 -15.64
N ASP A 200 -2.83 -14.35 -15.13
CA ASP A 200 -4.12 -14.74 -15.70
C ASP A 200 -5.14 -13.57 -15.68
N ILE A 201 -5.10 -12.71 -14.66
CA ILE A 201 -5.96 -11.53 -14.57
C ILE A 201 -5.54 -10.46 -15.59
N LYS A 202 -4.23 -10.21 -15.74
CA LYS A 202 -3.71 -9.13 -16.60
C LYS A 202 -3.69 -9.48 -18.10
N ASN A 203 -3.64 -10.75 -18.47
CA ASN A 203 -3.53 -11.22 -19.87
C ASN A 203 -4.90 -11.50 -20.53
N ARG A 204 -5.93 -10.71 -20.21
CA ARG A 204 -7.30 -10.87 -20.75
C ARG A 204 -7.65 -9.86 -21.82
#